data_3c9090254bfaee2e63df3734859dd7b7
#
_entry.id   3c9090254bfaee2e63df3734859dd7b7
#
_cell.length_a   1.000
_cell.length_b   1.000
_cell.length_c   1.000
_cell.angle_alpha   90.00
_cell.angle_beta   90.00
_cell.angle_gamma   90.00
#
_symmetry.space_group_name_H-M   'P 1'
#
loop_
_entity.id
_entity.type
_entity.pdbx_description
1 polymer ?
#
loop_
_entity_poly.entity_id
_entity_poly.type
_entity_poly.pdbx_seq_one_letter_code
_entity_poly.pdbx_strand_id
1 'polypeptide(L)'
;MHAVYVHVSVLITPLFLFTLVTPSPILLMPFPYKSHVSEITAIGNELQMNGHDVHILLPASYPDLDRVKVESGFGVIDYLVKERDIYSMPPSESDSDWIDVALNSHPMDEFRTNVDGFIQFCTNPLEDPALLDRLRQLHFSLALVDAFPGSRCYWILAHWIGVPYASLTTQYEPWLWRVPALPSFVPFPLAAGAYTERMLFTERLWNAWSLVDWTVWPRVEYLDNSFVEKYLPGQTYWTLGAKSLVWLIDTDTVIDCRRPAMPNEVVTS
;
A
#
# COMPACT_ATOMS: atom_id res chain seq x y z
N MET A 1 62.11 -45.46 -16.95
CA MET A 1 60.72 -45.04 -17.08
C MET A 1 60.56 -43.76 -16.24
N HIS A 2 60.55 -42.62 -16.95
CA HIS A 2 60.30 -41.32 -16.28
C HIS A 2 58.87 -40.92 -16.51
N ALA A 3 58.10 -40.81 -15.43
CA ALA A 3 56.72 -40.29 -15.49
C ALA A 3 56.77 -38.75 -15.51
N VAL A 4 56.22 -38.18 -16.58
CA VAL A 4 56.06 -36.74 -16.75
C VAL A 4 54.70 -36.38 -16.13
N TYR A 5 54.71 -35.64 -15.01
CA TYR A 5 53.51 -35.01 -14.44
C TYR A 5 53.24 -33.71 -15.16
N VAL A 6 52.14 -33.65 -15.93
CA VAL A 6 51.62 -32.41 -16.49
C VAL A 6 50.69 -31.77 -15.46
N HIS A 7 51.12 -30.66 -14.85
CA HIS A 7 50.23 -29.81 -14.04
C HIS A 7 49.38 -28.94 -14.95
N VAL A 8 48.10 -29.27 -15.06
CA VAL A 8 47.11 -28.36 -15.67
C VAL A 8 46.60 -27.43 -14.58
N SER A 9 47.15 -26.21 -14.55
CA SER A 9 46.62 -25.12 -13.73
C SER A 9 45.38 -24.53 -14.40
N VAL A 10 44.19 -24.92 -13.94
CA VAL A 10 42.93 -24.28 -14.34
C VAL A 10 42.83 -22.95 -13.59
N LEU A 11 43.18 -21.88 -14.27
CA LEU A 11 42.90 -20.51 -13.81
C LEU A 11 41.37 -20.28 -13.90
N ILE A 12 40.68 -20.53 -12.78
CA ILE A 12 39.31 -20.10 -12.62
C ILE A 12 39.36 -18.60 -12.32
N THR A 13 39.26 -17.78 -13.36
CA THR A 13 39.03 -16.36 -13.24
C THR A 13 37.56 -16.19 -12.73
N PRO A 14 37.31 -15.65 -11.54
CA PRO A 14 35.95 -15.37 -11.14
C PRO A 14 35.44 -14.26 -12.07
N LEU A 15 34.59 -14.63 -13.02
CA LEU A 15 33.78 -13.69 -13.78
C LEU A 15 32.82 -13.06 -12.78
N PHE A 16 33.22 -11.96 -12.15
CA PHE A 16 32.27 -11.06 -11.47
C PHE A 16 31.37 -10.50 -12.55
N LEU A 17 30.27 -11.19 -12.82
CA LEU A 17 29.10 -10.62 -13.48
C LEU A 17 28.60 -9.50 -12.56
N PHE A 18 29.17 -8.30 -12.71
CA PHE A 18 28.47 -7.09 -12.33
C PHE A 18 27.22 -7.06 -13.21
N THR A 19 26.11 -7.58 -12.70
CA THR A 19 24.81 -7.24 -13.23
C THR A 19 24.71 -5.73 -13.04
N LEU A 20 24.95 -4.99 -14.11
CA LEU A 20 24.59 -3.59 -14.19
C LEU A 20 23.08 -3.55 -13.87
N VAL A 21 22.74 -3.17 -12.65
CA VAL A 21 21.35 -2.88 -12.31
C VAL A 21 20.98 -1.71 -13.19
N THR A 22 20.31 -2.00 -14.30
CA THR A 22 19.78 -0.94 -15.14
C THR A 22 18.74 -0.20 -14.28
N PRO A 23 18.81 1.14 -14.26
CA PRO A 23 17.80 1.94 -13.58
C PRO A 23 16.42 1.50 -14.08
N SER A 24 15.63 0.91 -13.20
CA SER A 24 14.29 0.47 -13.54
C SER A 24 13.31 1.50 -13.02
N PRO A 25 12.40 2.01 -13.85
CA PRO A 25 11.41 2.98 -13.41
C PRO A 25 10.43 2.33 -12.43
N ILE A 26 10.21 3.00 -11.30
CA ILE A 26 9.32 2.56 -10.22
C ILE A 26 8.22 3.60 -10.05
N LEU A 27 6.97 3.14 -9.94
CA LEU A 27 5.80 3.98 -9.73
C LEU A 27 5.35 3.91 -8.27
N LEU A 28 5.31 5.04 -7.60
CA LEU A 28 4.74 5.20 -6.26
C LEU A 28 3.28 5.64 -6.38
N MET A 29 2.38 4.96 -5.70
CA MET A 29 0.95 5.25 -5.70
C MET A 29 0.43 5.39 -4.26
N PRO A 30 0.69 6.52 -3.60
CA PRO A 30 0.23 6.79 -2.24
C PRO A 30 -1.27 7.07 -2.21
N PHE A 31 -1.90 6.79 -1.07
CA PHE A 31 -3.11 7.49 -0.73
C PHE A 31 -2.80 8.99 -0.61
N PRO A 32 -3.53 9.89 -1.26
CA PRO A 32 -3.13 11.29 -1.37
C PRO A 32 -3.39 12.10 -0.09
N TYR A 33 -2.96 11.58 1.04
CA TYR A 33 -2.93 12.24 2.34
C TYR A 33 -1.49 12.52 2.76
N LYS A 34 -1.25 13.63 3.45
CA LYS A 34 0.10 14.11 3.77
C LYS A 34 0.97 13.05 4.45
N SER A 35 0.45 12.32 5.43
CA SER A 35 1.18 11.25 6.12
C SER A 35 1.57 10.11 5.17
N HIS A 36 0.63 9.62 4.36
CA HIS A 36 0.86 8.55 3.40
C HIS A 36 1.83 8.94 2.27
N VAL A 37 1.68 10.17 1.75
CA VAL A 37 2.62 10.71 0.75
C VAL A 37 4.02 10.85 1.34
N SER A 38 4.14 11.31 2.59
CA SER A 38 5.44 11.46 3.28
C SER A 38 6.13 10.10 3.46
N GLU A 39 5.40 9.09 3.91
CA GLU A 39 5.90 7.74 4.13
C GLU A 39 6.38 7.10 2.82
N ILE A 40 5.55 7.10 1.79
CA ILE A 40 5.91 6.50 0.51
C ILE A 40 7.03 7.27 -0.20
N THR A 41 7.13 8.59 0.02
CA THR A 41 8.22 9.43 -0.47
C THR A 41 9.54 9.09 0.21
N ALA A 42 9.53 8.76 1.50
CA ALA A 42 10.74 8.31 2.20
C ALA A 42 11.30 7.03 1.57
N ILE A 43 10.44 6.05 1.30
CA ILE A 43 10.83 4.83 0.58
C ILE A 43 11.34 5.15 -0.84
N GLY A 44 10.66 6.06 -1.54
CA GLY A 44 11.06 6.50 -2.88
C GLY A 44 12.44 7.14 -2.91
N ASN A 45 12.79 7.93 -1.90
CA ASN A 45 14.12 8.54 -1.77
C ASN A 45 15.21 7.46 -1.63
N GLU A 46 14.97 6.43 -0.82
CA GLU A 46 15.90 5.30 -0.69
C GLU A 46 16.07 4.54 -2.01
N LEU A 47 14.98 4.31 -2.74
CA LEU A 47 15.04 3.69 -4.06
C LEU A 47 15.83 4.55 -5.05
N GLN A 48 15.64 5.87 -5.04
CA GLN A 48 16.37 6.79 -5.90
C GLN A 48 17.86 6.85 -5.54
N MET A 49 18.22 6.87 -4.25
CA MET A 49 19.62 6.80 -3.81
C MET A 49 20.30 5.49 -4.24
N ASN A 50 19.54 4.42 -4.42
CA ASN A 50 20.01 3.15 -4.97
C ASN A 50 19.99 3.10 -6.50
N GLY A 51 19.73 4.21 -7.17
CA GLY A 51 19.85 4.36 -8.64
C GLY A 51 18.60 4.01 -9.43
N HIS A 52 17.43 3.87 -8.79
CA HIS A 52 16.17 3.70 -9.49
C HIS A 52 15.61 5.02 -10.00
N ASP A 53 14.90 4.98 -11.11
CA ASP A 53 14.12 6.10 -11.64
C ASP A 53 12.74 6.08 -10.97
N VAL A 54 12.47 7.05 -10.10
CA VAL A 54 11.28 7.04 -9.25
C VAL A 54 10.25 8.06 -9.75
N HIS A 55 9.02 7.60 -9.90
CA HIS A 55 7.87 8.41 -10.26
C HIS A 55 6.78 8.28 -9.21
N ILE A 56 6.02 9.35 -8.99
CA ILE A 56 4.91 9.37 -8.04
C ILE A 56 3.63 9.84 -8.73
N LEU A 57 2.53 9.12 -8.48
CA LEU A 57 1.19 9.44 -8.98
C LEU A 57 0.42 10.21 -7.92
N LEU A 58 0.02 11.44 -8.22
CA LEU A 58 -0.73 12.29 -7.30
C LEU A 58 -1.84 13.06 -8.03
N PRO A 59 -2.94 13.42 -7.34
CA PRO A 59 -3.91 14.36 -7.88
C PRO A 59 -3.27 15.73 -8.16
N ALA A 60 -3.65 16.37 -9.24
CA ALA A 60 -3.18 17.72 -9.57
C ALA A 60 -3.55 18.77 -8.50
N SER A 61 -4.61 18.50 -7.74
CA SER A 61 -5.07 19.32 -6.61
C SER A 61 -4.35 19.05 -5.29
N TYR A 62 -3.37 18.12 -5.27
CA TYR A 62 -2.65 17.82 -4.01
C TYR A 62 -1.93 19.07 -3.47
N PRO A 63 -2.20 19.51 -2.22
CA PRO A 63 -1.76 20.82 -1.73
C PRO A 63 -0.24 21.03 -1.73
N ASP A 64 0.52 19.96 -1.47
CA ASP A 64 1.98 20.02 -1.40
C ASP A 64 2.65 19.50 -2.70
N LEU A 65 1.93 19.46 -3.84
CA LEU A 65 2.41 18.86 -5.09
C LEU A 65 3.73 19.48 -5.56
N ASP A 66 3.83 20.81 -5.53
CA ASP A 66 5.05 21.51 -5.95
C ASP A 66 6.23 21.24 -5.01
N ARG A 67 5.96 21.09 -3.72
CA ARG A 67 6.99 20.67 -2.76
C ARG A 67 7.50 19.28 -3.06
N VAL A 68 6.62 18.32 -3.33
CA VAL A 68 7.02 16.97 -3.72
C VAL A 68 7.85 16.99 -4.99
N LYS A 69 7.48 17.79 -6.00
CA LYS A 69 8.27 17.96 -7.24
C LYS A 69 9.69 18.46 -6.99
N VAL A 70 9.84 19.42 -6.09
CA VAL A 70 11.13 20.09 -5.85
C VAL A 70 12.01 19.29 -4.89
N GLU A 71 11.45 18.80 -3.79
CA GLU A 71 12.22 18.18 -2.72
C GLU A 71 12.65 16.75 -3.04
N SER A 72 11.79 15.97 -3.71
CA SER A 72 12.10 14.56 -3.98
C SER A 72 12.94 14.34 -5.25
N GLY A 73 12.81 15.22 -6.22
CA GLY A 73 13.41 15.00 -7.55
C GLY A 73 12.74 13.88 -8.36
N PHE A 74 11.57 13.40 -7.95
CA PHE A 74 10.81 12.35 -8.64
C PHE A 74 10.17 12.87 -9.92
N GLY A 75 9.93 11.96 -10.87
CA GLY A 75 8.99 12.19 -11.95
C GLY A 75 7.57 12.27 -11.39
N VAL A 76 6.94 13.44 -11.37
CA VAL A 76 5.56 13.57 -10.90
C VAL A 76 4.59 13.35 -12.05
N ILE A 77 3.66 12.42 -11.84
CA ILE A 77 2.55 12.13 -12.74
C ILE A 77 1.29 12.59 -12.04
N ASP A 78 0.69 13.64 -12.56
CA ASP A 78 -0.53 14.19 -12.01
C ASP A 78 -1.76 13.78 -12.83
N TYR A 79 -2.90 13.69 -12.14
CA TYR A 79 -4.21 13.42 -12.74
C TYR A 79 -5.27 14.38 -12.20
N LEU A 80 -6.30 14.63 -13.00
CA LEU A 80 -7.38 15.53 -12.62
C LEU A 80 -8.41 14.79 -11.77
N VAL A 81 -8.81 15.42 -10.66
CA VAL A 81 -10.00 15.03 -9.89
C VAL A 81 -11.16 15.90 -10.35
N LYS A 82 -12.19 15.29 -10.97
CA LYS A 82 -13.26 16.01 -11.69
C LYS A 82 -14.34 16.58 -10.81
N GLU A 83 -14.55 15.99 -9.66
CA GLU A 83 -15.63 16.38 -8.75
C GLU A 83 -15.05 16.63 -7.35
N ARG A 84 -15.74 17.31 -6.47
CA ARG A 84 -15.39 17.60 -5.09
C ARG A 84 -13.90 17.44 -4.72
N ASP A 85 -13.21 18.54 -4.77
CA ASP A 85 -11.85 18.59 -4.23
C ASP A 85 -11.90 18.25 -2.73
N ILE A 86 -11.44 17.06 -2.37
CA ILE A 86 -11.41 16.62 -0.97
C ILE A 86 -10.50 17.50 -0.10
N TYR A 87 -9.54 18.22 -0.72
CA TYR A 87 -8.71 19.20 -0.02
C TYR A 87 -9.46 20.51 0.27
N SER A 88 -10.64 20.71 -0.36
CA SER A 88 -11.54 21.80 -0.05
C SER A 88 -12.50 21.48 1.11
N MET A 89 -12.51 20.24 1.61
CA MET A 89 -13.19 19.96 2.87
C MET A 89 -12.51 20.77 3.98
N PRO A 90 -13.28 21.48 4.82
CA PRO A 90 -12.68 22.16 5.96
C PRO A 90 -11.89 21.10 6.74
N PRO A 91 -10.63 21.39 7.12
CA PRO A 91 -9.94 20.54 8.07
C PRO A 91 -10.90 20.37 9.25
N SER A 92 -11.13 19.14 9.68
CA SER A 92 -11.80 18.92 10.96
C SER A 92 -11.16 19.86 11.98
N GLU A 93 -11.96 20.64 12.69
CA GLU A 93 -11.48 21.84 13.40
C GLU A 93 -10.40 21.60 14.46
N SER A 94 -10.01 20.36 14.68
CA SER A 94 -8.83 20.02 15.51
C SER A 94 -8.31 18.62 15.22
N ASP A 95 -6.97 18.42 15.29
CA ASP A 95 -6.34 17.10 15.36
C ASP A 95 -6.86 16.27 16.56
N SER A 96 -7.52 16.91 17.52
CA SER A 96 -8.18 16.26 18.65
C SER A 96 -9.44 15.50 18.25
N ASP A 97 -10.11 15.88 17.17
CA ASP A 97 -11.39 15.28 16.77
C ASP A 97 -11.22 13.84 16.31
N TRP A 98 -10.07 13.49 15.71
CA TRP A 98 -9.76 12.09 15.37
C TRP A 98 -9.63 11.19 16.59
N ILE A 99 -9.09 11.71 17.70
CA ILE A 99 -8.97 10.98 18.95
C ILE A 99 -10.34 10.82 19.59
N ASP A 100 -11.16 11.87 19.58
CA ASP A 100 -12.52 11.83 20.09
C ASP A 100 -13.43 10.94 19.23
N VAL A 101 -13.29 10.98 17.93
CA VAL A 101 -13.96 10.07 16.99
C VAL A 101 -13.52 8.63 17.24
N ALA A 102 -12.23 8.37 17.40
CA ALA A 102 -11.71 7.04 17.67
C ALA A 102 -12.16 6.49 19.05
N LEU A 103 -12.36 7.36 20.03
CA LEU A 103 -12.72 6.96 21.39
C LEU A 103 -14.24 6.97 21.68
N ASN A 104 -15.02 7.83 21.02
CA ASN A 104 -16.40 8.14 21.41
C ASN A 104 -17.46 7.96 20.33
N SER A 105 -17.10 7.90 19.05
CA SER A 105 -18.06 7.64 17.97
C SER A 105 -17.79 6.30 17.29
N HIS A 106 -18.79 5.75 16.61
CA HIS A 106 -18.54 4.68 15.67
C HIS A 106 -17.71 5.25 14.51
N PRO A 107 -16.40 4.96 14.41
CA PRO A 107 -15.50 5.55 13.42
C PRO A 107 -16.00 5.38 11.97
N MET A 108 -16.95 4.46 11.80
CA MET A 108 -17.50 4.06 10.51
C MET A 108 -18.50 5.04 9.90
N ASP A 109 -19.20 5.86 10.70
CA ASP A 109 -20.23 6.75 10.15
C ASP A 109 -19.61 8.02 9.56
N GLU A 110 -18.53 8.52 10.14
CA GLU A 110 -17.78 9.66 9.61
C GLU A 110 -16.88 9.21 8.42
N PHE A 111 -16.31 8.03 8.51
CA PHE A 111 -15.60 7.41 7.39
C PHE A 111 -16.52 7.23 6.18
N ARG A 112 -17.81 6.90 6.38
CA ARG A 112 -18.81 6.81 5.30
C ARG A 112 -19.11 8.15 4.63
N THR A 113 -19.15 9.26 5.37
CA THR A 113 -19.41 10.58 4.79
C THR A 113 -18.26 11.08 3.91
N ASN A 114 -17.03 10.60 4.16
CA ASN A 114 -15.85 10.96 3.37
C ASN A 114 -15.60 9.98 2.20
N VAL A 115 -16.33 8.87 2.13
CA VAL A 115 -16.15 7.79 1.16
C VAL A 115 -16.30 8.27 -0.29
N ASP A 116 -17.28 9.12 -0.56
CA ASP A 116 -17.53 9.61 -1.93
C ASP A 116 -16.33 10.39 -2.48
N GLY A 117 -15.60 11.12 -1.63
CA GLY A 117 -14.36 11.79 -2.00
C GLY A 117 -13.23 10.80 -2.32
N PHE A 118 -13.13 9.72 -1.55
CA PHE A 118 -12.09 8.71 -1.76
C PHE A 118 -12.33 7.89 -3.03
N ILE A 119 -13.59 7.61 -3.40
CA ILE A 119 -13.92 6.92 -4.64
C ILE A 119 -13.37 7.68 -5.87
N GLN A 120 -13.34 8.99 -5.83
CA GLN A 120 -12.86 9.80 -6.95
C GLN A 120 -11.35 9.68 -7.19
N PHE A 121 -10.55 9.51 -6.13
CA PHE A 121 -9.13 9.19 -6.30
C PHE A 121 -8.92 7.87 -7.04
N CYS A 122 -9.87 6.98 -6.94
CA CYS A 122 -9.86 5.71 -7.61
C CYS A 122 -10.42 5.80 -9.04
N THR A 123 -11.61 6.40 -9.19
CA THR A 123 -12.32 6.43 -10.47
C THR A 123 -11.62 7.31 -11.49
N ASN A 124 -11.14 8.49 -11.08
CA ASN A 124 -10.55 9.42 -12.05
C ASN A 124 -9.31 8.84 -12.75
N PRO A 125 -8.30 8.26 -12.08
CA PRO A 125 -7.18 7.64 -12.79
C PRO A 125 -7.57 6.38 -13.58
N LEU A 126 -8.57 5.63 -13.15
CA LEU A 126 -9.06 4.45 -13.88
C LEU A 126 -9.87 4.82 -15.12
N GLU A 127 -10.53 5.97 -15.13
CA GLU A 127 -11.39 6.44 -16.22
C GLU A 127 -10.71 7.51 -17.11
N ASP A 128 -9.40 7.71 -16.96
CA ASP A 128 -8.59 8.60 -17.81
C ASP A 128 -7.72 7.80 -18.79
N PRO A 129 -8.15 7.61 -20.05
CA PRO A 129 -7.40 6.88 -21.05
C PRO A 129 -6.03 7.50 -21.35
N ALA A 130 -5.91 8.84 -21.32
CA ALA A 130 -4.67 9.54 -21.60
C ALA A 130 -3.61 9.27 -20.49
N LEU A 131 -4.05 9.27 -19.23
CA LEU A 131 -3.21 8.88 -18.10
C LEU A 131 -2.77 7.42 -18.23
N LEU A 132 -3.69 6.51 -18.53
CA LEU A 132 -3.38 5.09 -18.68
C LEU A 132 -2.34 4.84 -19.77
N ASP A 133 -2.47 5.51 -20.92
CA ASP A 133 -1.52 5.39 -22.02
C ASP A 133 -0.16 6.00 -21.65
N ARG A 134 -0.13 7.12 -20.94
CA ARG A 134 1.10 7.73 -20.41
C ARG A 134 1.81 6.78 -19.44
N LEU A 135 1.08 6.16 -18.50
CA LEU A 135 1.63 5.21 -17.54
C LEU A 135 2.22 3.97 -18.23
N ARG A 136 1.54 3.44 -19.25
CA ARG A 136 2.05 2.30 -20.02
C ARG A 136 3.34 2.63 -20.79
N GLN A 137 3.44 3.84 -21.35
CA GLN A 137 4.62 4.28 -22.11
C GLN A 137 5.89 4.41 -21.24
N LEU A 138 5.74 4.63 -19.95
CA LEU A 138 6.86 4.74 -19.02
C LEU A 138 7.48 3.38 -18.64
N HIS A 139 6.84 2.27 -18.99
CA HIS A 139 7.37 0.91 -18.81
C HIS A 139 7.89 0.62 -17.38
N PHE A 140 7.10 0.93 -16.38
CA PHE A 140 7.46 0.68 -14.99
C PHE A 140 7.75 -0.80 -14.74
N SER A 141 8.81 -1.08 -13.99
CA SER A 141 9.20 -2.43 -13.58
C SER A 141 8.51 -2.89 -12.30
N LEU A 142 8.11 -1.93 -11.47
CA LEU A 142 7.42 -2.16 -10.19
C LEU A 142 6.52 -0.97 -9.87
N ALA A 143 5.39 -1.23 -9.23
CA ALA A 143 4.59 -0.24 -8.56
C ALA A 143 4.60 -0.48 -7.05
N LEU A 144 4.74 0.58 -6.25
CA LEU A 144 4.50 0.55 -4.81
C LEU A 144 3.14 1.15 -4.54
N VAL A 145 2.22 0.33 -4.07
CA VAL A 145 0.82 0.71 -3.82
C VAL A 145 0.61 0.87 -2.33
N ASP A 146 0.13 2.01 -1.93
CA ASP A 146 -0.43 2.18 -0.60
C ASP A 146 -1.73 1.39 -0.50
N ALA A 147 -1.76 0.41 0.38
CA ALA A 147 -2.89 -0.50 0.55
C ALA A 147 -3.93 0.01 1.56
N PHE A 148 -3.84 1.28 1.96
CA PHE A 148 -4.90 1.90 2.75
C PHE A 148 -6.26 1.71 2.06
N PRO A 149 -7.35 1.49 2.80
CA PRO A 149 -8.66 1.23 2.19
C PRO A 149 -9.04 2.18 1.05
N GLY A 150 -8.76 3.47 1.18
CA GLY A 150 -9.09 4.50 0.17
C GLY A 150 -8.24 4.46 -1.11
N SER A 151 -7.16 3.70 -1.16
CA SER A 151 -6.23 3.64 -2.30
C SER A 151 -6.08 2.25 -2.92
N ARG A 152 -6.79 1.25 -2.44
CA ARG A 152 -6.73 -0.13 -2.98
C ARG A 152 -7.08 -0.26 -4.45
N CYS A 153 -7.81 0.68 -4.98
CA CYS A 153 -8.08 0.76 -6.42
C CYS A 153 -6.81 0.89 -7.27
N TYR A 154 -5.70 1.33 -6.71
CA TYR A 154 -4.43 1.36 -7.41
C TYR A 154 -3.90 -0.04 -7.74
N TRP A 155 -4.36 -1.10 -7.06
CA TRP A 155 -4.12 -2.47 -7.52
C TRP A 155 -4.77 -2.75 -8.88
N ILE A 156 -5.97 -2.18 -9.12
CA ILE A 156 -6.63 -2.27 -10.42
C ILE A 156 -5.81 -1.53 -11.47
N LEU A 157 -5.34 -0.33 -11.13
CA LEU A 157 -4.51 0.49 -12.02
C LEU A 157 -3.22 -0.23 -12.38
N ALA A 158 -2.48 -0.75 -11.38
CA ALA A 158 -1.27 -1.53 -11.60
C ALA A 158 -1.51 -2.75 -12.49
N HIS A 159 -2.63 -3.45 -12.27
CA HIS A 159 -3.02 -4.59 -13.10
C HIS A 159 -3.31 -4.16 -14.55
N TRP A 160 -4.00 -3.05 -14.78
CA TRP A 160 -4.34 -2.55 -16.12
C TRP A 160 -3.13 -2.08 -16.92
N ILE A 161 -2.15 -1.49 -16.26
CA ILE A 161 -0.89 -1.09 -16.92
C ILE A 161 0.10 -2.26 -17.02
N GLY A 162 -0.24 -3.44 -16.46
CA GLY A 162 0.58 -4.65 -16.56
C GLY A 162 1.85 -4.63 -15.72
N VAL A 163 1.86 -3.89 -14.62
CA VAL A 163 3.03 -3.71 -13.74
C VAL A 163 2.87 -4.57 -12.48
N PRO A 164 3.89 -5.37 -12.12
CA PRO A 164 3.90 -6.04 -10.82
C PRO A 164 3.95 -5.02 -9.69
N TYR A 165 3.41 -5.35 -8.53
CA TYR A 165 3.34 -4.40 -7.42
C TYR A 165 3.73 -5.00 -6.08
N ALA A 166 4.27 -4.15 -5.22
CA ALA A 166 4.39 -4.30 -3.78
C ALA A 166 3.33 -3.43 -3.10
N SER A 167 2.94 -3.79 -1.89
CA SER A 167 1.95 -3.06 -1.11
C SER A 167 2.54 -2.54 0.18
N LEU A 168 2.23 -1.29 0.53
CA LEU A 168 2.57 -0.66 1.79
C LEU A 168 1.31 -0.55 2.65
N THR A 169 1.40 -0.83 3.93
CA THR A 169 0.28 -0.70 4.87
C THR A 169 0.73 -0.51 6.31
N THR A 170 -0.04 0.25 7.06
CA THR A 170 0.09 0.41 8.51
C THR A 170 -0.93 -0.42 9.29
N GLN A 171 -1.97 -0.92 8.61
CA GLN A 171 -3.09 -1.61 9.25
C GLN A 171 -2.93 -3.12 9.18
N TYR A 172 -3.23 -3.81 10.28
CA TYR A 172 -3.27 -5.26 10.32
C TYR A 172 -4.54 -5.81 9.68
N GLU A 173 -4.42 -6.37 8.48
CA GLU A 173 -5.52 -6.95 7.72
C GLU A 173 -5.17 -8.37 7.26
N PRO A 174 -5.21 -9.35 8.16
CA PRO A 174 -4.73 -10.72 7.91
C PRO A 174 -5.42 -11.39 6.71
N TRP A 175 -6.68 -11.05 6.43
CA TRP A 175 -7.42 -11.57 5.27
C TRP A 175 -6.85 -11.11 3.93
N LEU A 176 -6.31 -9.88 3.85
CA LEU A 176 -5.66 -9.38 2.64
C LEU A 176 -4.26 -10.01 2.47
N TRP A 177 -3.52 -10.09 3.55
CA TRP A 177 -2.16 -10.62 3.54
C TRP A 177 -2.11 -12.15 3.49
N ARG A 178 -3.25 -12.81 3.73
CA ARG A 178 -3.37 -14.27 3.85
C ARG A 178 -2.58 -14.87 5.00
N VAL A 179 -2.41 -14.11 6.06
CA VAL A 179 -1.85 -14.63 7.32
C VAL A 179 -2.96 -15.19 8.20
N PRO A 180 -2.65 -16.14 9.10
CA PRO A 180 -3.62 -16.61 10.05
C PRO A 180 -4.09 -15.49 10.98
N ALA A 181 -5.37 -15.21 10.99
CA ALA A 181 -5.96 -14.33 12.00
C ALA A 181 -6.06 -15.09 13.32
N LEU A 182 -5.50 -14.53 14.38
CA LEU A 182 -5.48 -15.12 15.71
C LEU A 182 -6.20 -14.22 16.72
N PRO A 183 -7.53 -14.04 16.61
CA PRO A 183 -8.27 -13.05 17.37
C PRO A 183 -8.31 -13.33 18.87
N SER A 184 -7.82 -14.48 19.32
CA SER A 184 -7.73 -14.81 20.74
C SER A 184 -6.58 -14.09 21.46
N PHE A 185 -5.59 -13.57 20.75
CA PHE A 185 -4.45 -12.85 21.34
C PHE A 185 -3.86 -11.75 20.45
N VAL A 186 -4.24 -11.64 19.18
CA VAL A 186 -3.89 -10.51 18.33
C VAL A 186 -5.07 -9.57 18.30
N PRO A 187 -4.96 -8.35 18.86
CA PRO A 187 -6.03 -7.37 18.81
C PRO A 187 -6.31 -6.96 17.36
N PHE A 188 -7.59 -6.86 17.04
CA PHE A 188 -8.03 -6.32 15.76
C PHE A 188 -8.09 -4.79 15.85
N PRO A 189 -7.38 -4.04 14.99
CA PRO A 189 -7.23 -2.59 15.15
C PRO A 189 -8.53 -1.81 15.13
N LEU A 190 -9.55 -2.35 14.46
CA LEU A 190 -10.87 -1.72 14.32
C LEU A 190 -11.91 -2.28 15.31
N ALA A 191 -11.47 -3.14 16.26
CA ALA A 191 -12.33 -3.52 17.37
C ALA A 191 -12.55 -2.32 18.28
N ALA A 192 -13.78 -2.13 18.72
CA ALA A 192 -14.12 -1.06 19.66
C ALA A 192 -13.43 -1.35 21.01
N GLY A 193 -12.26 -0.82 21.22
CA GLY A 193 -11.48 -0.94 22.45
C GLY A 193 -9.97 -1.02 22.19
N ALA A 194 -9.20 -0.37 23.02
CA ALA A 194 -7.74 -0.46 22.99
C ALA A 194 -7.29 -1.76 23.66
N TYR A 195 -7.48 -2.88 22.98
CA TYR A 195 -7.08 -4.17 23.50
C TYR A 195 -5.58 -4.39 23.37
N THR A 196 -5.05 -5.15 24.30
CA THR A 196 -3.67 -5.64 24.27
C THR A 196 -3.67 -7.15 24.04
N GLU A 197 -2.50 -7.75 23.86
CA GLU A 197 -2.34 -9.20 23.77
C GLU A 197 -2.90 -9.98 25.01
N ARG A 198 -3.12 -9.28 26.13
CA ARG A 198 -3.65 -9.83 27.39
C ARG A 198 -5.15 -9.61 27.56
N MET A 199 -5.91 -9.85 26.50
CA MET A 199 -7.37 -9.70 26.52
C MET A 199 -8.05 -10.66 27.52
N LEU A 200 -9.07 -10.15 28.22
CA LEU A 200 -10.04 -10.95 28.96
C LEU A 200 -10.87 -11.84 28.01
N PHE A 201 -11.57 -12.83 28.53
CA PHE A 201 -12.39 -13.71 27.68
C PHE A 201 -13.44 -12.95 26.88
N THR A 202 -14.13 -12.01 27.49
CA THR A 202 -15.13 -11.16 26.82
C THR A 202 -14.51 -10.27 25.75
N GLU A 203 -13.32 -9.73 25.98
CA GLU A 203 -12.58 -8.93 25.00
C GLU A 203 -12.14 -9.78 23.81
N ARG A 204 -11.67 -11.02 24.04
CA ARG A 204 -11.33 -11.95 22.95
C ARG A 204 -12.54 -12.31 22.10
N LEU A 205 -13.69 -12.53 22.75
CA LEU A 205 -14.93 -12.81 22.04
C LEU A 205 -15.36 -11.62 21.17
N TRP A 206 -15.27 -10.42 21.72
CA TRP A 206 -15.59 -9.19 21.00
C TRP A 206 -14.59 -8.92 19.88
N ASN A 207 -13.31 -9.14 20.11
CA ASN A 207 -12.28 -9.02 19.11
C ASN A 207 -12.48 -9.99 17.94
N ALA A 208 -12.83 -11.24 18.23
CA ALA A 208 -13.17 -12.23 17.20
C ALA A 208 -14.43 -11.85 16.42
N TRP A 209 -15.45 -11.33 17.10
CA TRP A 209 -16.67 -10.84 16.45
C TRP A 209 -16.36 -9.64 15.54
N SER A 210 -15.58 -8.67 16.00
CA SER A 210 -15.20 -7.50 15.22
C SER A 210 -14.45 -7.89 13.94
N LEU A 211 -13.57 -8.88 14.02
CA LEU A 211 -12.88 -9.44 12.85
C LEU A 211 -13.87 -10.05 11.86
N VAL A 212 -14.84 -10.85 12.33
CA VAL A 212 -15.87 -11.45 11.48
C VAL A 212 -16.78 -10.38 10.88
N ASP A 213 -17.24 -9.45 11.70
CA ASP A 213 -18.10 -8.34 11.27
C ASP A 213 -17.45 -7.52 10.16
N TRP A 214 -16.17 -7.22 10.30
CA TRP A 214 -15.41 -6.48 9.28
C TRP A 214 -15.19 -7.29 8.00
N THR A 215 -14.93 -8.59 8.11
CA THR A 215 -14.60 -9.42 6.94
C THR A 215 -15.84 -9.87 6.18
N VAL A 216 -16.97 -10.12 6.86
CA VAL A 216 -18.19 -10.67 6.25
C VAL A 216 -19.11 -9.56 5.75
N TRP A 217 -19.15 -8.43 6.46
CA TRP A 217 -20.02 -7.29 6.11
C TRP A 217 -19.18 -6.03 5.83
N PRO A 218 -18.52 -5.95 4.68
CA PRO A 218 -17.82 -4.72 4.30
C PRO A 218 -18.81 -3.57 4.24
N ARG A 219 -18.67 -2.64 5.18
CA ARG A 219 -19.64 -1.55 5.38
C ARG A 219 -19.39 -0.37 4.44
N VAL A 220 -18.42 -0.48 3.56
CA VAL A 220 -17.96 0.61 2.72
C VAL A 220 -17.93 0.16 1.27
N GLU A 221 -18.72 0.80 0.42
CA GLU A 221 -18.97 0.38 -0.96
C GLU A 221 -17.70 0.25 -1.81
N TYR A 222 -16.72 1.15 -1.66
CA TYR A 222 -15.45 1.05 -2.42
C TYR A 222 -14.50 -0.04 -1.90
N LEU A 223 -14.78 -0.64 -0.74
CA LEU A 223 -14.14 -1.88 -0.29
C LEU A 223 -14.91 -3.11 -0.78
N ASP A 224 -16.07 -2.89 -1.39
CA ASP A 224 -16.86 -3.96 -1.96
C ASP A 224 -16.22 -4.47 -3.24
N ASN A 225 -16.29 -5.76 -3.41
CA ASN A 225 -15.83 -6.43 -4.62
C ASN A 225 -16.61 -6.00 -5.88
N SER A 226 -17.81 -5.41 -5.74
CA SER A 226 -18.56 -4.83 -6.86
C SER A 226 -17.80 -3.73 -7.58
N PHE A 227 -17.02 -2.91 -6.86
CA PHE A 227 -16.15 -1.91 -7.48
C PHE A 227 -15.05 -2.58 -8.31
N VAL A 228 -14.40 -3.62 -7.76
CA VAL A 228 -13.38 -4.36 -8.52
C VAL A 228 -13.99 -5.04 -9.73
N GLU A 229 -15.15 -5.69 -9.56
CA GLU A 229 -15.85 -6.40 -10.64
C GLU A 229 -16.22 -5.49 -11.80
N LYS A 230 -16.57 -4.20 -11.52
CA LYS A 230 -16.82 -3.19 -12.56
C LYS A 230 -15.63 -3.01 -13.51
N TYR A 231 -14.42 -3.00 -12.97
CA TYR A 231 -13.19 -2.69 -13.72
C TYR A 231 -12.40 -3.95 -14.12
N LEU A 232 -12.47 -5.01 -13.31
CA LEU A 232 -11.77 -6.28 -13.51
C LEU A 232 -12.70 -7.46 -13.21
N PRO A 233 -13.54 -7.85 -14.17
CA PRO A 233 -14.46 -8.97 -14.00
C PRO A 233 -13.77 -10.26 -13.52
N GLY A 234 -14.33 -10.91 -12.52
CA GLY A 234 -13.80 -12.12 -11.90
C GLY A 234 -12.66 -11.88 -10.90
N GLN A 235 -12.32 -10.64 -10.57
CA GLN A 235 -11.36 -10.30 -9.54
C GLN A 235 -12.05 -9.72 -8.31
N THR A 236 -11.35 -9.78 -7.18
CA THR A 236 -11.74 -9.19 -5.91
C THR A 236 -10.54 -8.46 -5.30
N TYR A 237 -10.76 -7.58 -4.32
CA TYR A 237 -9.63 -7.00 -3.57
C TYR A 237 -8.75 -8.08 -2.93
N TRP A 238 -9.31 -9.19 -2.52
CA TRP A 238 -8.57 -10.31 -1.94
C TRP A 238 -7.65 -10.99 -2.97
N THR A 239 -8.15 -11.17 -4.19
CA THR A 239 -7.33 -11.75 -5.27
C THR A 239 -6.27 -10.78 -5.75
N LEU A 240 -6.54 -9.48 -5.74
CA LEU A 240 -5.55 -8.45 -6.06
C LEU A 240 -4.50 -8.31 -4.96
N GLY A 241 -4.89 -8.17 -3.71
CA GLY A 241 -3.94 -8.12 -2.58
C GLY A 241 -3.01 -9.33 -2.54
N ALA A 242 -3.53 -10.51 -2.87
CA ALA A 242 -2.74 -11.74 -2.97
C ALA A 242 -1.70 -11.77 -4.10
N LYS A 243 -1.80 -10.88 -5.08
CA LYS A 243 -0.81 -10.73 -6.16
C LYS A 243 0.32 -9.77 -5.77
N SER A 244 0.23 -9.11 -4.62
CA SER A 244 1.32 -8.28 -4.11
C SER A 244 2.57 -9.14 -3.89
N LEU A 245 3.67 -8.73 -4.50
CA LEU A 245 4.95 -9.45 -4.41
C LEU A 245 5.51 -9.41 -3.00
N VAL A 246 5.40 -8.25 -2.37
CA VAL A 246 5.87 -7.97 -1.01
C VAL A 246 4.87 -7.06 -0.32
N TRP A 247 4.65 -7.30 0.95
CA TRP A 247 3.95 -6.42 1.86
C TRP A 247 4.96 -5.70 2.74
N LEU A 248 5.07 -4.40 2.57
CA LEU A 248 5.82 -3.51 3.45
C LEU A 248 4.86 -3.07 4.55
N ILE A 249 5.23 -3.37 5.78
CA ILE A 249 4.38 -3.10 6.93
C ILE A 249 5.08 -2.06 7.79
N ASP A 250 4.55 -0.83 7.78
CA ASP A 250 5.05 0.23 8.65
C ASP A 250 4.50 0.02 10.05
N THR A 251 5.32 -0.61 10.88
CA THR A 251 4.97 -0.91 12.27
C THR A 251 6.24 -1.12 13.10
N ASP A 252 6.18 -0.71 14.35
CA ASP A 252 7.25 -0.97 15.31
C ASP A 252 7.00 -2.30 16.05
N THR A 253 7.86 -3.28 15.87
CA THR A 253 7.74 -4.60 16.49
C THR A 253 7.85 -4.59 18.03
N VAL A 254 8.29 -3.48 18.61
CA VAL A 254 8.35 -3.27 20.06
C VAL A 254 7.01 -2.76 20.60
N ILE A 255 6.33 -1.91 19.83
CA ILE A 255 5.07 -1.29 20.25
C ILE A 255 3.87 -2.13 19.79
N ASP A 256 3.95 -2.72 18.60
CA ASP A 256 2.86 -3.50 18.03
C ASP A 256 2.77 -4.91 18.62
N CYS A 257 1.57 -5.48 18.57
CA CYS A 257 1.35 -6.84 19.05
C CYS A 257 2.07 -7.86 18.18
N ARG A 258 2.68 -8.86 18.81
CA ARG A 258 3.27 -9.99 18.09
C ARG A 258 2.21 -10.74 17.31
N ARG A 259 2.47 -10.94 16.04
CA ARG A 259 1.55 -11.59 15.10
C ARG A 259 2.29 -12.54 14.15
N PRO A 260 1.57 -13.52 13.57
CA PRO A 260 2.14 -14.31 12.49
C PRO A 260 2.53 -13.42 11.30
N ALA A 261 3.64 -13.75 10.67
CA ALA A 261 4.11 -13.12 9.46
C ALA A 261 4.34 -14.18 8.36
N MET A 262 4.25 -13.75 7.12
CA MET A 262 4.55 -14.58 5.95
C MET A 262 5.91 -14.17 5.37
N PRO A 263 6.57 -15.06 4.59
CA PRO A 263 7.88 -14.76 4.01
C PRO A 263 7.94 -13.53 3.10
N ASN A 264 6.78 -13.10 2.57
CA ASN A 264 6.66 -11.90 1.73
C ASN A 264 6.25 -10.64 2.51
N GLU A 265 6.29 -10.68 3.83
CA GLU A 265 6.08 -9.52 4.69
C GLU A 265 7.42 -8.99 5.19
N VAL A 266 7.61 -7.69 5.03
CA VAL A 266 8.78 -6.96 5.51
C VAL A 266 8.32 -5.82 6.40
N VAL A 267 8.76 -5.84 7.65
CA VAL A 267 8.51 -4.75 8.59
C VAL A 267 9.48 -3.62 8.26
N THR A 268 8.95 -2.44 8.04
CA THR A 268 9.70 -1.20 7.82
C THR A 268 9.54 -0.34 9.08
N SER A 269 10.60 -0.12 9.82
CA SER A 269 10.62 0.75 11.01
C SER A 269 11.65 1.86 10.86
#